data_b9b3a689b3038457a8fa17c32ea1176b
#
_entry.id   b9b3a689b3038457a8fa17c32ea1176b
#
_cell.length_a   1.000
_cell.length_b   1.000
_cell.length_c   1.000
_cell.angle_alpha   90.00
_cell.angle_beta   90.00
_cell.angle_gamma   90.00
#
_symmetry.space_group_name_H-M   'P 1'
#
loop_
_entity.id
_entity.type
_entity.pdbx_description
1 polymer ?
#
loop_
_entity_poly.entity_id
_entity_poly.type
_entity_poly.pdbx_seq_one_letter_code
_entity_poly.pdbx_strand_id
1 'polypeptide(L)'
;MALAQLNNPTCSKTQLHSSQLSFLSRTLPRQYNCTFAPLHRTQHGRITCSVAPNQVQAPAAQSQDPKSKPDCYGVFCLTYDLKAEEETKSWKKLINIAVSGAAGMISNHLLFKVVISIDPYEVFQDAEWALLIGAKPRGPGVERAALLDINGQIFAEQGKALNAVASRNVKVIVVGNPCNTNALICLKNAPNIPAKNFHALTRLDENRAKCQLALKAGVFYDKVSNMTIWGNHSTTQVPDFLNARIDGLPVKEVIKDQKWLEEEFTEKVQKRGGVLIQKWGRSSAASTSVSIVDAIRSLITPTPEGDWFSTGVYTTGNPYGIAEDIVFSMPCRSKASGDGDYELVKDVIFDDYLRQKLAKSEAELLAEKKCVAHLTGEGIAVCDLPGDTMLPGEM
;
A
#
# COMPACT_ATOMS: atom_id res chain seq x y z
N MET A 1 7.09 14.31 13.10
CA MET A 1 7.67 15.67 13.17
C MET A 1 7.93 16.21 11.77
N ALA A 2 6.88 16.44 11.03
CA ALA A 2 6.93 17.27 9.83
C ALA A 2 5.65 18.12 9.82
N LEU A 3 5.36 18.72 10.96
CA LEU A 3 4.14 19.46 11.28
C LEU A 3 4.44 20.84 11.87
N ALA A 4 5.67 21.22 11.96
CA ALA A 4 6.03 22.54 12.44
C ALA A 4 6.82 23.29 11.37
N GLN A 5 6.32 24.47 11.01
CA GLN A 5 6.88 25.58 10.23
C GLN A 5 6.39 25.69 8.78
N LEU A 6 5.18 26.21 8.64
CA LEU A 6 4.86 27.14 7.59
C LEU A 6 4.63 28.51 8.23
N ASN A 7 5.71 29.17 8.62
CA ASN A 7 5.71 30.62 8.82
C ASN A 7 5.87 31.29 7.46
N ASN A 8 4.97 32.23 7.18
CA ASN A 8 4.90 33.07 5.99
C ASN A 8 6.27 33.56 5.52
N PRO A 9 6.62 33.43 4.26
CA PRO A 9 7.51 34.33 3.61
C PRO A 9 6.70 35.41 2.89
N THR A 10 6.94 36.64 3.25
CA THR A 10 6.60 37.84 2.48
C THR A 10 7.03 37.68 1.04
N CYS A 11 6.08 37.83 0.13
CA CYS A 11 6.27 37.79 -1.31
C CYS A 11 7.09 39.04 -1.75
N SER A 12 8.37 38.89 -2.05
CA SER A 12 9.14 39.87 -2.81
C SER A 12 9.04 39.49 -4.30
N LYS A 13 8.43 40.39 -5.07
CA LYS A 13 8.38 40.32 -6.53
C LYS A 13 9.81 40.48 -7.11
N THR A 14 10.36 39.39 -7.63
CA THR A 14 11.51 39.45 -8.53
C THR A 14 11.01 39.21 -9.95
N GLN A 15 11.08 40.23 -10.78
CA GLN A 15 10.87 40.13 -12.23
C GLN A 15 12.00 39.28 -12.83
N LEU A 16 11.66 38.20 -13.44
CA LEU A 16 12.55 37.41 -14.29
C LEU A 16 12.47 37.93 -15.72
N HIS A 17 13.62 38.34 -16.23
CA HIS A 17 13.78 38.80 -17.61
C HIS A 17 13.49 37.73 -18.65
N SER A 18 12.81 38.13 -19.74
CA SER A 18 12.23 37.35 -20.82
C SER A 18 13.19 36.82 -21.90
N SER A 19 14.43 36.47 -21.59
CA SER A 19 15.42 36.17 -22.64
C SER A 19 16.02 34.72 -22.65
N GLN A 20 15.47 33.76 -21.93
CA GLN A 20 15.99 32.38 -21.95
C GLN A 20 14.94 31.25 -22.11
N LEU A 21 13.87 31.51 -22.86
CA LEU A 21 12.85 30.47 -23.18
C LEU A 21 12.68 30.28 -24.69
N SER A 22 13.77 30.06 -25.44
CA SER A 22 13.71 29.81 -26.88
C SER A 22 14.28 28.46 -27.33
N PHE A 23 14.29 27.44 -26.50
CA PHE A 23 14.59 26.09 -26.98
C PHE A 23 13.72 25.08 -26.22
N LEU A 24 12.49 24.86 -26.70
CA LEU A 24 11.68 23.64 -26.53
C LEU A 24 10.26 23.86 -27.08
N SER A 25 10.18 24.20 -28.38
CA SER A 25 8.90 24.18 -29.10
C SER A 25 8.95 23.12 -30.19
N ARG A 26 8.73 21.86 -29.83
CA ARG A 26 8.17 20.87 -30.77
C ARG A 26 7.44 19.78 -29.99
N THR A 27 6.12 19.73 -30.21
CA THR A 27 5.17 18.62 -29.99
C THR A 27 4.89 18.24 -28.53
N LEU A 28 4.02 19.01 -27.87
CA LEU A 28 3.15 18.54 -26.81
C LEU A 28 1.69 18.67 -27.27
N PRO A 29 0.84 17.64 -27.08
CA PRO A 29 -0.59 17.76 -27.36
C PRO A 29 -1.25 18.67 -26.35
N ARG A 30 -2.32 19.34 -26.80
CA ARG A 30 -3.16 20.34 -26.14
C ARG A 30 -3.22 20.25 -24.62
N GLN A 31 -2.81 21.34 -23.97
CA GLN A 31 -3.02 21.59 -22.54
C GLN A 31 -4.53 21.67 -22.25
N TYR A 32 -4.98 20.89 -21.29
CA TYR A 32 -6.27 21.09 -20.64
C TYR A 32 -6.15 22.28 -19.68
N ASN A 33 -6.85 23.37 -19.97
CA ASN A 33 -6.99 24.48 -19.03
C ASN A 33 -7.97 24.06 -17.93
N CYS A 34 -7.45 23.70 -16.75
CA CYS A 34 -8.26 23.60 -15.54
C CYS A 34 -8.41 24.99 -14.93
N THR A 35 -9.58 25.60 -15.04
CA THR A 35 -9.94 26.78 -14.26
C THR A 35 -10.39 26.35 -12.88
N PHE A 36 -9.62 26.76 -11.86
CA PHE A 36 -10.00 26.56 -10.46
C PHE A 36 -11.09 27.56 -10.07
N ALA A 37 -12.18 27.07 -9.49
CA ALA A 37 -13.17 27.92 -8.84
C ALA A 37 -12.62 28.54 -7.56
N PRO A 38 -13.05 29.76 -7.16
CA PRO A 38 -12.51 30.41 -5.97
C PRO A 38 -12.81 29.64 -4.70
N LEU A 39 -11.84 29.60 -3.79
CA LEU A 39 -11.93 29.00 -2.48
C LEU A 39 -12.92 29.76 -1.59
N HIS A 40 -14.00 29.13 -1.16
CA HIS A 40 -14.89 29.67 -0.14
C HIS A 40 -14.50 29.16 1.24
N ARG A 41 -14.26 30.11 2.15
CA ARG A 41 -13.95 29.82 3.55
C ARG A 41 -15.28 29.79 4.34
N THR A 42 -15.60 28.63 4.96
CA THR A 42 -16.75 28.54 5.87
C THR A 42 -16.35 28.94 7.29
N GLN A 43 -17.33 29.32 8.13
CA GLN A 43 -17.09 29.81 9.51
C GLN A 43 -16.40 28.82 10.45
N HIS A 44 -16.14 27.58 10.02
CA HIS A 44 -15.49 26.55 10.82
C HIS A 44 -14.10 26.12 10.29
N GLY A 45 -13.47 26.96 9.47
CA GLY A 45 -12.11 26.65 8.99
C GLY A 45 -11.96 25.46 8.03
N ARG A 46 -13.06 24.87 7.55
CA ARG A 46 -13.03 23.77 6.58
C ARG A 46 -12.75 24.29 5.17
N ILE A 47 -11.74 23.73 4.52
CA ILE A 47 -11.42 24.02 3.12
C ILE A 47 -12.00 22.86 2.29
N THR A 48 -12.99 23.15 1.45
CA THR A 48 -13.51 22.18 0.48
C THR A 48 -13.11 22.58 -0.91
N CYS A 49 -12.51 21.66 -1.66
CA CYS A 49 -12.19 21.83 -3.08
C CYS A 49 -13.21 21.04 -3.90
N SER A 50 -14.01 21.72 -4.73
CA SER A 50 -14.91 21.07 -5.68
C SER A 50 -14.46 21.34 -7.10
N VAL A 51 -14.36 20.31 -7.93
CA VAL A 51 -14.15 20.42 -9.37
C VAL A 51 -15.50 20.33 -10.03
N ALA A 52 -15.95 21.39 -10.72
CA ALA A 52 -17.17 21.35 -11.50
C ALA A 52 -16.96 20.49 -12.77
N PRO A 53 -17.89 19.60 -13.14
CA PRO A 53 -17.77 18.83 -14.37
C PRO A 53 -18.00 19.74 -15.57
N ASN A 54 -17.02 19.88 -16.45
CA ASN A 54 -17.24 20.43 -17.78
C ASN A 54 -17.98 19.42 -18.64
N GLN A 55 -19.09 19.84 -19.22
CA GLN A 55 -19.81 19.06 -20.25
C GLN A 55 -18.89 18.91 -21.47
N VAL A 56 -18.40 17.70 -21.69
CA VAL A 56 -17.68 17.33 -22.92
C VAL A 56 -18.72 16.77 -23.89
N GLN A 57 -19.00 17.50 -24.98
CA GLN A 57 -19.74 16.96 -26.11
C GLN A 57 -18.89 15.86 -26.76
N ALA A 58 -19.47 14.67 -26.91
CA ALA A 58 -18.84 13.55 -27.57
C ALA A 58 -18.63 13.84 -29.06
N PRO A 59 -17.44 13.57 -29.62
CA PRO A 59 -17.25 13.63 -31.07
C PRO A 59 -17.94 12.43 -31.76
N ALA A 60 -18.54 12.70 -32.90
CA ALA A 60 -19.22 11.70 -33.73
C ALA A 60 -18.27 10.56 -34.14
N ALA A 61 -18.79 9.33 -34.08
CA ALA A 61 -18.08 8.11 -34.42
C ALA A 61 -17.60 8.13 -35.90
N GLN A 62 -16.28 8.11 -36.10
CA GLN A 62 -15.68 7.77 -37.39
C GLN A 62 -15.34 6.28 -37.40
N SER A 63 -15.73 5.61 -38.48
CA SER A 63 -15.49 4.20 -38.76
C SER A 63 -13.99 3.90 -38.78
N GLN A 64 -13.53 2.95 -37.96
CA GLN A 64 -12.15 2.48 -37.93
C GLN A 64 -11.95 1.21 -38.77
N ASP A 65 -10.89 1.23 -39.55
CA ASP A 65 -10.37 0.15 -40.41
C ASP A 65 -9.81 -1.01 -39.56
N PRO A 66 -10.11 -2.31 -39.84
CA PRO A 66 -9.81 -3.42 -38.90
C PRO A 66 -8.40 -4.00 -38.98
N LYS A 67 -7.39 -3.25 -39.40
CA LYS A 67 -6.02 -3.78 -39.58
C LYS A 67 -4.86 -3.07 -38.87
N SER A 68 -5.10 -2.33 -37.81
CA SER A 68 -3.98 -1.84 -36.97
C SER A 68 -3.81 -2.70 -35.71
N LYS A 69 -2.63 -3.32 -35.56
CA LYS A 69 -2.22 -3.99 -34.32
C LYS A 69 -2.23 -2.96 -33.17
N PRO A 70 -2.79 -3.30 -31.99
CA PRO A 70 -2.74 -2.37 -30.86
C PRO A 70 -1.33 -2.30 -30.30
N ASP A 71 -0.76 -1.11 -30.27
CA ASP A 71 0.47 -0.82 -29.55
C ASP A 71 0.25 -1.04 -28.05
N CYS A 72 1.11 -1.88 -27.43
CA CYS A 72 1.03 -2.32 -26.03
C CYS A 72 1.47 -1.26 -25.03
N TYR A 73 0.93 -0.06 -25.09
CA TYR A 73 0.93 0.88 -23.97
C TYR A 73 -0.51 1.05 -23.50
N GLY A 74 -0.89 0.19 -22.53
CA GLY A 74 -2.22 0.22 -21.93
C GLY A 74 -2.49 1.55 -21.23
N VAL A 75 -3.09 2.48 -21.93
CA VAL A 75 -3.86 3.54 -21.31
C VAL A 75 -5.13 2.87 -20.81
N PHE A 76 -5.27 2.71 -19.49
CA PHE A 76 -6.54 2.36 -18.87
C PHE A 76 -7.53 3.48 -19.18
N CYS A 77 -8.31 3.32 -20.22
CA CYS A 77 -9.49 4.11 -20.46
C CYS A 77 -10.54 3.64 -19.44
N LEU A 78 -10.61 4.29 -18.29
CA LEU A 78 -11.76 4.19 -17.41
C LEU A 78 -12.93 4.84 -18.15
N THR A 79 -13.74 4.04 -18.82
CA THR A 79 -15.06 4.47 -19.28
C THR A 79 -15.91 4.65 -18.02
N TYR A 80 -15.97 5.89 -17.55
CA TYR A 80 -16.81 6.27 -16.42
C TYR A 80 -18.26 6.31 -16.93
N ASP A 81 -19.07 5.35 -16.52
CA ASP A 81 -20.53 5.42 -16.72
C ASP A 81 -21.15 6.28 -15.61
N LEU A 82 -21.29 7.58 -15.88
CA LEU A 82 -21.85 8.56 -14.96
C LEU A 82 -23.30 8.21 -14.52
N LYS A 83 -24.08 7.53 -15.35
CA LYS A 83 -25.45 7.11 -14.99
C LYS A 83 -25.41 5.94 -14.00
N ALA A 84 -24.59 4.93 -14.25
CA ALA A 84 -24.39 3.83 -13.30
C ALA A 84 -23.81 4.33 -11.97
N GLU A 85 -22.98 5.37 -11.98
CA GLU A 85 -22.47 5.99 -10.77
C GLU A 85 -23.56 6.76 -9.98
N GLU A 86 -24.44 7.50 -10.65
CA GLU A 86 -25.56 8.19 -10.00
C GLU A 86 -26.58 7.21 -9.40
N GLU A 87 -26.92 6.14 -10.12
CA GLU A 87 -27.77 5.06 -9.61
C GLU A 87 -27.14 4.35 -8.38
N THR A 88 -25.83 4.20 -8.36
CA THR A 88 -25.12 3.60 -7.21
C THR A 88 -24.90 4.56 -6.05
N LYS A 89 -24.93 5.87 -6.22
CA LYS A 89 -24.77 6.86 -5.14
C LYS A 89 -25.89 6.85 -4.10
N SER A 90 -27.13 6.55 -4.52
CA SER A 90 -28.30 6.60 -3.64
C SER A 90 -28.32 5.52 -2.54
N TRP A 91 -27.60 4.41 -2.71
CA TRP A 91 -27.52 3.30 -1.76
C TRP A 91 -26.14 3.07 -1.16
N LYS A 92 -25.11 3.82 -1.60
CA LYS A 92 -23.78 3.75 -0.98
C LYS A 92 -23.79 4.39 0.39
N LYS A 93 -23.48 3.61 1.42
CA LYS A 93 -23.19 4.14 2.74
C LYS A 93 -21.94 5.03 2.66
N LEU A 94 -22.01 6.25 3.21
CA LEU A 94 -20.84 7.09 3.39
C LEU A 94 -19.91 6.43 4.41
N ILE A 95 -18.64 6.30 4.06
CA ILE A 95 -17.61 5.70 4.90
C ILE A 95 -16.61 6.80 5.28
N ASN A 96 -16.29 6.91 6.56
CA ASN A 96 -15.27 7.82 7.04
C ASN A 96 -13.87 7.18 6.90
N ILE A 97 -13.04 7.72 6.01
CA ILE A 97 -11.68 7.25 5.78
C ILE A 97 -10.70 8.30 6.27
N ALA A 98 -9.86 7.95 7.22
CA ALA A 98 -8.76 8.76 7.69
C ALA A 98 -7.44 8.34 7.05
N VAL A 99 -6.62 9.29 6.62
CA VAL A 99 -5.34 9.03 5.94
C VAL A 99 -4.23 9.82 6.62
N SER A 100 -3.25 9.16 7.21
CA SER A 100 -2.04 9.79 7.70
C SER A 100 -1.04 10.02 6.55
N GLY A 101 -0.23 11.09 6.66
CA GLY A 101 0.72 11.44 5.61
C GLY A 101 0.04 11.93 4.31
N ALA A 102 -1.10 12.60 4.43
CA ALA A 102 -1.93 13.03 3.30
C ALA A 102 -1.19 13.93 2.28
N ALA A 103 -0.17 14.66 2.71
CA ALA A 103 0.66 15.49 1.83
C ALA A 103 1.74 14.72 1.05
N GLY A 104 1.92 13.42 1.32
CA GLY A 104 2.91 12.58 0.65
C GLY A 104 2.52 12.18 -0.76
N MET A 105 3.50 11.74 -1.55
CA MET A 105 3.27 11.33 -2.95
C MET A 105 2.25 10.22 -3.12
N ILE A 106 2.23 9.22 -2.23
CA ILE A 106 1.29 8.10 -2.29
C ILE A 106 -0.13 8.61 -2.07
N SER A 107 -0.32 9.40 -1.03
CA SER A 107 -1.64 9.95 -0.66
C SER A 107 -2.20 10.87 -1.72
N ASN A 108 -1.37 11.67 -2.41
CA ASN A 108 -1.79 12.52 -3.52
C ASN A 108 -2.39 11.75 -4.70
N HIS A 109 -2.06 10.48 -4.86
CA HIS A 109 -2.66 9.61 -5.88
C HIS A 109 -3.97 8.94 -5.42
N LEU A 110 -4.29 8.98 -4.13
CA LEU A 110 -5.49 8.35 -3.55
C LEU A 110 -6.63 9.33 -3.30
N LEU A 111 -6.31 10.60 -3.02
CA LEU A 111 -7.26 11.54 -2.43
C LEU A 111 -7.81 12.53 -3.46
N PHE A 112 -9.14 12.59 -3.55
CA PHE A 112 -9.88 13.57 -4.36
C PHE A 112 -10.64 14.61 -3.52
N LYS A 113 -10.99 14.28 -2.26
CA LYS A 113 -11.68 15.18 -1.32
C LYS A 113 -11.24 14.86 0.10
N VAL A 114 -10.72 15.84 0.83
CA VAL A 114 -10.08 15.62 2.14
C VAL A 114 -10.47 16.71 3.12
N VAL A 115 -10.69 16.31 4.38
CA VAL A 115 -10.57 17.18 5.54
C VAL A 115 -9.15 17.04 6.08
N ILE A 116 -8.41 18.14 6.21
CA ILE A 116 -7.00 18.14 6.63
C ILE A 116 -6.90 18.70 8.04
N SER A 117 -6.28 17.95 8.94
CA SER A 117 -5.89 18.40 10.28
C SER A 117 -4.49 17.90 10.62
N ILE A 118 -3.84 18.55 11.56
CA ILE A 118 -2.57 18.12 12.15
C ILE A 118 -2.78 17.31 13.42
N ASP A 119 -3.98 17.33 13.97
CA ASP A 119 -4.36 16.58 15.17
C ASP A 119 -4.88 15.19 14.78
N PRO A 120 -4.20 14.10 15.16
CA PRO A 120 -4.66 12.76 14.86
C PRO A 120 -6.00 12.41 15.54
N TYR A 121 -6.32 13.00 16.69
CA TYR A 121 -7.59 12.78 17.37
C TYR A 121 -8.76 13.40 16.60
N GLU A 122 -8.55 14.52 15.91
CA GLU A 122 -9.56 15.10 15.03
C GLU A 122 -9.70 14.28 13.73
N VAL A 123 -8.58 13.86 13.12
CA VAL A 123 -8.59 13.14 11.84
C VAL A 123 -9.21 11.75 11.97
N PHE A 124 -8.94 11.04 13.07
CA PHE A 124 -9.45 9.68 13.27
C PHE A 124 -10.83 9.61 13.90
N GLN A 125 -11.44 10.75 14.22
CA GLN A 125 -12.78 10.77 14.84
C GLN A 125 -13.78 9.99 14.00
N ASP A 126 -14.40 8.96 14.59
CA ASP A 126 -15.38 8.07 13.96
C ASP A 126 -14.93 7.40 12.64
N ALA A 127 -13.61 7.30 12.40
CA ALA A 127 -13.08 6.65 11.22
C ALA A 127 -13.47 5.16 11.17
N GLU A 128 -13.98 4.71 10.04
CA GLU A 128 -14.28 3.29 9.74
C GLU A 128 -13.10 2.62 9.03
N TRP A 129 -12.29 3.42 8.34
CA TRP A 129 -11.02 3.01 7.72
C TRP A 129 -9.92 4.00 8.05
N ALA A 130 -8.74 3.49 8.38
CA ALA A 130 -7.55 4.29 8.62
C ALA A 130 -6.39 3.80 7.72
N LEU A 131 -5.89 4.68 6.86
CA LEU A 131 -4.76 4.42 5.99
C LEU A 131 -3.53 5.12 6.57
N LEU A 132 -2.64 4.37 7.22
CA LEU A 132 -1.47 4.89 7.90
C LEU A 132 -0.26 4.86 6.95
N ILE A 133 -0.14 5.91 6.12
CA ILE A 133 0.84 6.01 5.04
C ILE A 133 2.09 6.77 5.49
N GLY A 134 1.92 7.78 6.35
CA GLY A 134 2.98 8.68 6.78
C GLY A 134 4.02 7.96 7.64
N ALA A 135 5.26 7.94 7.16
CA ALA A 135 6.43 7.48 7.90
C ALA A 135 7.65 8.28 7.47
N LYS A 136 8.67 8.38 8.33
CA LYS A 136 9.96 8.96 7.95
C LYS A 136 10.65 8.02 6.98
N PRO A 137 11.02 8.46 5.77
CA PRO A 137 11.79 7.61 4.87
C PRO A 137 13.20 7.38 5.41
N ARG A 138 13.79 6.24 5.08
CA ARG A 138 15.18 5.97 5.41
C ARG A 138 16.09 6.88 4.58
N GLY A 139 16.84 7.74 5.25
CA GLY A 139 17.88 8.56 4.62
C GLY A 139 19.23 7.85 4.58
N PRO A 140 20.20 8.37 3.78
CA PRO A 140 21.57 7.86 3.80
C PRO A 140 22.14 7.91 5.21
N GLY A 141 22.77 6.81 5.66
CA GLY A 141 23.41 6.70 6.99
C GLY A 141 22.45 6.56 8.17
N VAL A 142 21.15 6.39 7.95
CA VAL A 142 20.19 6.09 9.01
C VAL A 142 20.16 4.58 9.24
N GLU A 143 20.55 4.15 10.44
CA GLU A 143 20.48 2.74 10.83
C GLU A 143 19.02 2.27 10.93
N ARG A 144 18.79 0.97 10.63
CA ARG A 144 17.45 0.36 10.68
C ARG A 144 16.83 0.47 12.07
N ALA A 145 17.60 0.27 13.11
CA ALA A 145 17.16 0.39 14.50
C ALA A 145 16.64 1.80 14.83
N ALA A 146 17.38 2.84 14.43
CA ALA A 146 16.98 4.23 14.63
C ALA A 146 15.68 4.57 13.84
N LEU A 147 15.51 4.01 12.64
CA LEU A 147 14.32 4.19 11.86
C LEU A 147 13.10 3.51 12.49
N LEU A 148 13.28 2.30 13.06
CA LEU A 148 12.27 1.57 13.80
C LEU A 148 11.77 2.39 14.99
N ASP A 149 12.67 2.98 15.78
CA ASP A 149 12.31 3.80 16.94
C ASP A 149 11.54 5.07 16.50
N ILE A 150 12.09 5.81 15.55
CA ILE A 150 11.47 7.08 15.07
C ILE A 150 10.06 6.82 14.50
N ASN A 151 9.92 5.85 13.62
CA ASN A 151 8.63 5.52 13.03
C ASN A 151 7.72 4.87 14.05
N GLY A 152 8.25 3.99 14.91
CA GLY A 152 7.51 3.35 15.98
C GLY A 152 6.79 4.33 16.89
N GLN A 153 7.43 5.43 17.28
CA GLN A 153 6.80 6.51 18.06
C GLN A 153 5.60 7.14 17.33
N ILE A 154 5.72 7.37 16.00
CA ILE A 154 4.63 7.90 15.19
C ILE A 154 3.44 6.94 15.22
N PHE A 155 3.69 5.63 15.02
CA PHE A 155 2.61 4.64 14.97
C PHE A 155 2.04 4.32 16.36
N ALA A 156 2.80 4.45 17.43
CA ALA A 156 2.29 4.36 18.80
C ALA A 156 1.28 5.47 19.09
N GLU A 157 1.60 6.72 18.74
CA GLU A 157 0.68 7.86 18.91
C GLU A 157 -0.57 7.73 18.02
N GLN A 158 -0.43 7.28 16.78
CA GLN A 158 -1.59 7.00 15.92
C GLN A 158 -2.45 5.86 16.48
N GLY A 159 -1.85 4.83 17.07
CA GLY A 159 -2.57 3.76 17.75
C GLY A 159 -3.40 4.27 18.94
N LYS A 160 -2.81 5.11 19.78
CA LYS A 160 -3.52 5.74 20.91
C LYS A 160 -4.69 6.60 20.44
N ALA A 161 -4.49 7.41 19.40
CA ALA A 161 -5.54 8.24 18.84
C ALA A 161 -6.67 7.41 18.24
N LEU A 162 -6.37 6.38 17.44
CA LEU A 162 -7.35 5.43 16.92
C LEU A 162 -8.14 4.77 18.06
N ASN A 163 -7.46 4.31 19.11
CA ASN A 163 -8.10 3.69 20.28
C ASN A 163 -9.07 4.63 20.99
N ALA A 164 -8.76 5.93 21.02
CA ALA A 164 -9.58 6.92 21.71
C ALA A 164 -10.84 7.31 20.93
N VAL A 165 -10.71 7.58 19.62
CA VAL A 165 -11.75 8.31 18.87
C VAL A 165 -12.26 7.58 17.62
N ALA A 166 -11.61 6.54 17.11
CA ALA A 166 -12.08 5.85 15.93
C ALA A 166 -13.24 4.90 16.23
N SER A 167 -13.95 4.47 15.17
CA SER A 167 -14.92 3.39 15.26
C SER A 167 -14.29 2.13 15.88
N ARG A 168 -15.01 1.41 16.71
CA ARG A 168 -14.53 0.14 17.30
C ARG A 168 -14.30 -0.95 16.26
N ASN A 169 -14.90 -0.82 15.10
CA ASN A 169 -14.74 -1.73 13.96
C ASN A 169 -13.82 -1.15 12.88
N VAL A 170 -13.07 -0.07 13.16
CA VAL A 170 -12.16 0.54 12.21
C VAL A 170 -11.21 -0.51 11.62
N LYS A 171 -11.03 -0.48 10.30
CA LYS A 171 -10.03 -1.29 9.59
C LYS A 171 -8.79 -0.41 9.36
N VAL A 172 -7.65 -0.89 9.77
CA VAL A 172 -6.39 -0.14 9.72
C VAL A 172 -5.44 -0.80 8.72
N ILE A 173 -5.00 -0.05 7.72
CA ILE A 173 -3.97 -0.50 6.78
C ILE A 173 -2.71 0.32 7.00
N VAL A 174 -1.66 -0.33 7.46
CA VAL A 174 -0.34 0.27 7.68
C VAL A 174 0.50 0.11 6.44
N VAL A 175 0.92 1.24 5.88
CA VAL A 175 1.72 1.35 4.65
C VAL A 175 3.13 1.87 4.96
N GLY A 176 3.25 2.75 5.96
CA GLY A 176 4.52 3.33 6.38
C GLY A 176 5.49 2.28 6.91
N ASN A 177 6.72 2.26 6.34
CA ASN A 177 7.73 1.25 6.66
C ASN A 177 8.50 1.52 7.97
N PRO A 178 8.91 0.44 8.67
CA PRO A 178 8.63 -0.99 8.44
C PRO A 178 7.19 -1.37 8.76
N CYS A 179 6.39 -1.68 7.74
CA CYS A 179 4.93 -1.71 7.91
C CYS A 179 4.44 -2.84 8.84
N ASN A 180 5.08 -4.00 8.86
CA ASN A 180 4.69 -5.11 9.76
C ASN A 180 4.90 -4.71 11.23
N THR A 181 6.08 -4.21 11.58
CA THR A 181 6.41 -3.81 12.95
C THR A 181 5.63 -2.57 13.36
N ASN A 182 5.44 -1.61 12.45
CA ASN A 182 4.60 -0.44 12.71
C ASN A 182 3.14 -0.82 12.96
N ALA A 183 2.63 -1.85 12.26
CA ALA A 183 1.29 -2.39 12.50
C ALA A 183 1.19 -3.04 13.89
N LEU A 184 2.22 -3.78 14.31
CA LEU A 184 2.29 -4.36 15.66
C LEU A 184 2.26 -3.25 16.73
N ILE A 185 3.11 -2.23 16.60
CA ILE A 185 3.14 -1.09 17.52
C ILE A 185 1.78 -0.40 17.60
N CYS A 186 1.17 -0.14 16.45
CA CYS A 186 -0.14 0.54 16.37
C CYS A 186 -1.22 -0.28 17.09
N LEU A 187 -1.32 -1.58 16.83
CA LEU A 187 -2.33 -2.44 17.46
C LEU A 187 -2.12 -2.59 18.98
N LYS A 188 -0.87 -2.67 19.43
CA LYS A 188 -0.55 -2.75 20.87
C LYS A 188 -0.94 -1.46 21.63
N ASN A 189 -0.92 -0.32 20.95
CA ASN A 189 -1.39 0.97 21.49
C ASN A 189 -2.88 1.23 21.26
N ALA A 190 -3.62 0.27 20.67
CA ALA A 190 -5.05 0.37 20.42
C ALA A 190 -5.82 -0.86 20.95
N PRO A 191 -5.76 -1.14 22.27
CA PRO A 191 -6.27 -2.40 22.85
C PRO A 191 -7.79 -2.59 22.74
N ASN A 192 -8.55 -1.52 22.49
CA ASN A 192 -10.01 -1.59 22.33
C ASN A 192 -10.46 -1.85 20.88
N ILE A 193 -9.52 -1.94 19.94
CA ILE A 193 -9.78 -2.29 18.54
C ILE A 193 -9.32 -3.74 18.33
N PRO A 194 -10.14 -4.62 17.73
CA PRO A 194 -9.76 -6.01 17.49
C PRO A 194 -8.47 -6.12 16.68
N ALA A 195 -7.50 -6.92 17.13
CA ALA A 195 -6.21 -7.10 16.46
C ALA A 195 -6.36 -7.54 15.00
N LYS A 196 -7.39 -8.32 14.67
CA LYS A 196 -7.71 -8.74 13.29
C LYS A 196 -8.07 -7.58 12.35
N ASN A 197 -8.30 -6.40 12.86
CA ASN A 197 -8.61 -5.22 12.06
C ASN A 197 -7.35 -4.47 11.58
N PHE A 198 -6.17 -4.87 12.04
CA PHE A 198 -4.89 -4.28 11.66
C PHE A 198 -4.22 -5.09 10.56
N HIS A 199 -3.85 -4.41 9.48
CA HIS A 199 -3.22 -5.01 8.31
C HIS A 199 -1.93 -4.26 7.96
N ALA A 200 -0.86 -4.99 7.62
CA ALA A 200 0.33 -4.43 6.98
C ALA A 200 0.24 -4.64 5.47
N LEU A 201 0.58 -3.61 4.68
CA LEU A 201 0.44 -3.66 3.23
C LEU A 201 1.56 -4.48 2.58
N THR A 202 1.24 -5.71 2.19
CA THR A 202 2.11 -6.59 1.36
C THR A 202 1.55 -6.79 -0.06
N ARG A 203 0.40 -6.18 -0.35
CA ARG A 203 -0.26 -6.25 -1.67
C ARG A 203 0.61 -5.72 -2.81
N LEU A 204 1.47 -4.73 -2.54
CA LEU A 204 2.41 -4.23 -3.55
C LEU A 204 3.35 -5.32 -4.04
N ASP A 205 3.86 -6.14 -3.13
CA ASP A 205 4.77 -7.25 -3.47
C ASP A 205 4.01 -8.40 -4.13
N GLU A 206 2.79 -8.68 -3.69
CA GLU A 206 1.89 -9.62 -4.36
C GLU A 206 1.64 -9.22 -5.82
N ASN A 207 1.32 -7.94 -6.06
CA ASN A 207 1.13 -7.42 -7.41
C ASN A 207 2.40 -7.54 -8.27
N ARG A 208 3.58 -7.31 -7.68
CA ARG A 208 4.89 -7.50 -8.34
C ARG A 208 5.14 -8.97 -8.69
N ALA A 209 4.86 -9.87 -7.75
CA ALA A 209 5.02 -11.31 -7.93
C ALA A 209 4.10 -11.84 -9.04
N LYS A 210 2.81 -11.49 -9.00
CA LYS A 210 1.83 -11.83 -10.05
C LYS A 210 2.30 -11.34 -11.42
N CYS A 211 2.82 -10.12 -11.50
CA CYS A 211 3.33 -9.54 -12.74
C CYS A 211 4.56 -10.32 -13.27
N GLN A 212 5.49 -10.74 -12.41
CA GLN A 212 6.66 -11.52 -12.84
C GLN A 212 6.26 -12.91 -13.38
N LEU A 213 5.33 -13.60 -12.71
CA LEU A 213 4.80 -14.89 -13.18
C LEU A 213 4.06 -14.75 -14.50
N ALA A 214 3.19 -13.75 -14.63
CA ALA A 214 2.46 -13.47 -15.86
C ALA A 214 3.39 -13.19 -17.04
N LEU A 215 4.42 -12.36 -16.84
CA LEU A 215 5.43 -12.05 -17.86
C LEU A 215 6.22 -13.29 -18.28
N LYS A 216 6.66 -14.14 -17.34
CA LYS A 216 7.40 -15.36 -17.64
C LYS A 216 6.55 -16.39 -18.39
N ALA A 217 5.27 -16.47 -18.06
CA ALA A 217 4.33 -17.40 -18.70
C ALA A 217 3.74 -16.85 -20.01
N GLY A 218 3.91 -15.56 -20.31
CA GLY A 218 3.32 -14.93 -21.51
C GLY A 218 1.80 -14.77 -21.44
N VAL A 219 1.24 -14.60 -20.22
CA VAL A 219 -0.20 -14.43 -19.99
C VAL A 219 -0.53 -13.05 -19.41
N PHE A 220 -1.81 -12.71 -19.36
CA PHE A 220 -2.27 -11.49 -18.68
C PHE A 220 -2.17 -11.63 -17.16
N TYR A 221 -2.00 -10.50 -16.47
CA TYR A 221 -1.87 -10.41 -15.01
C TYR A 221 -3.04 -11.06 -14.25
N ASP A 222 -4.26 -10.92 -14.73
CA ASP A 222 -5.48 -11.46 -14.13
C ASP A 222 -5.57 -12.99 -14.17
N LYS A 223 -4.70 -13.64 -14.97
CA LYS A 223 -4.58 -15.10 -15.02
C LYS A 223 -3.77 -15.72 -13.88
N VAL A 224 -3.13 -14.86 -13.07
CA VAL A 224 -2.37 -15.32 -11.90
C VAL A 224 -3.21 -15.17 -10.64
N SER A 225 -3.48 -16.28 -9.96
CA SER A 225 -4.25 -16.37 -8.73
C SER A 225 -3.45 -17.04 -7.60
N ASN A 226 -3.99 -17.04 -6.39
CA ASN A 226 -3.41 -17.72 -5.23
C ASN A 226 -1.98 -17.29 -4.91
N MET A 227 -1.60 -16.06 -5.27
CA MET A 227 -0.26 -15.54 -4.97
C MET A 227 -0.20 -15.09 -3.53
N THR A 228 0.75 -15.63 -2.78
CA THR A 228 1.02 -15.22 -1.39
C THR A 228 2.39 -14.58 -1.29
N ILE A 229 2.46 -13.45 -0.62
CA ILE A 229 3.69 -12.95 -0.05
C ILE A 229 3.68 -13.30 1.43
N TRP A 230 4.59 -14.16 1.83
CA TRP A 230 4.75 -14.52 3.24
C TRP A 230 5.76 -13.61 3.93
N GLY A 231 5.52 -13.35 5.21
CA GLY A 231 6.51 -12.77 6.09
C GLY A 231 6.50 -11.27 6.24
N ASN A 232 7.69 -10.73 6.44
CA ASN A 232 7.95 -9.31 6.59
C ASN A 232 7.99 -8.61 5.23
N HIS A 233 7.52 -7.37 5.14
CA HIS A 233 7.71 -6.52 3.97
C HIS A 233 9.16 -6.03 3.90
N SER A 234 10.08 -6.94 3.62
CA SER A 234 11.53 -6.75 3.54
C SER A 234 12.13 -7.66 2.48
N THR A 235 13.46 -7.72 2.40
CA THR A 235 14.16 -8.69 1.54
C THR A 235 14.07 -10.14 2.02
N THR A 236 13.50 -10.39 3.21
CA THR A 236 13.20 -11.73 3.69
C THR A 236 11.81 -12.23 3.31
N GLN A 237 10.98 -11.40 2.67
CA GLN A 237 9.68 -11.83 2.16
C GLN A 237 9.77 -13.02 1.22
N VAL A 238 8.78 -13.90 1.26
CA VAL A 238 8.77 -15.09 0.41
C VAL A 238 7.58 -15.04 -0.54
N PRO A 239 7.81 -14.74 -1.84
CA PRO A 239 6.78 -14.89 -2.86
C PRO A 239 6.56 -16.37 -3.17
N ASP A 240 5.37 -16.85 -2.86
CA ASP A 240 5.03 -18.27 -2.87
C ASP A 240 4.56 -18.74 -4.25
N PHE A 241 5.47 -19.26 -5.04
CA PHE A 241 5.14 -19.86 -6.33
C PHE A 241 4.62 -21.32 -6.21
N LEU A 242 4.74 -21.96 -5.02
CA LEU A 242 4.29 -23.34 -4.82
C LEU A 242 2.76 -23.44 -4.84
N ASN A 243 2.11 -22.46 -4.22
CA ASN A 243 0.66 -22.39 -4.12
C ASN A 243 0.01 -21.53 -5.22
N ALA A 244 0.79 -20.67 -5.89
CA ALA A 244 0.28 -19.81 -6.94
C ALA A 244 -0.17 -20.62 -8.18
N ARG A 245 -1.15 -20.08 -8.91
CA ARG A 245 -1.73 -20.67 -10.10
C ARG A 245 -1.67 -19.69 -11.28
N ILE A 246 -1.54 -20.26 -12.48
CA ILE A 246 -1.59 -19.53 -13.75
C ILE A 246 -2.69 -20.17 -14.58
N ASP A 247 -3.75 -19.43 -14.87
CA ASP A 247 -4.93 -19.90 -15.60
C ASP A 247 -5.53 -21.19 -14.98
N GLY A 248 -5.52 -21.23 -13.63
CA GLY A 248 -6.01 -22.37 -12.83
C GLY A 248 -5.03 -23.53 -12.64
N LEU A 249 -3.91 -23.55 -13.38
CA LEU A 249 -2.89 -24.60 -13.25
C LEU A 249 -1.80 -24.20 -12.24
N PRO A 250 -1.19 -25.13 -11.50
CA PRO A 250 -0.04 -24.87 -10.66
C PRO A 250 1.09 -24.20 -11.45
N VAL A 251 1.75 -23.20 -10.85
CA VAL A 251 2.85 -22.44 -11.52
C VAL A 251 3.92 -23.36 -12.09
N LYS A 252 4.29 -24.44 -11.36
CA LYS A 252 5.29 -25.42 -11.80
C LYS A 252 4.88 -26.23 -13.05
N GLU A 253 3.60 -26.31 -13.34
CA GLU A 253 3.10 -26.97 -14.55
C GLU A 253 3.21 -26.05 -15.78
N VAL A 254 3.11 -24.76 -15.60
CA VAL A 254 3.19 -23.74 -16.66
C VAL A 254 4.64 -23.28 -16.88
N ILE A 255 5.34 -22.94 -15.79
CA ILE A 255 6.73 -22.50 -15.82
C ILE A 255 7.64 -23.65 -15.41
N LYS A 256 8.30 -24.30 -16.39
CA LYS A 256 9.17 -25.46 -16.15
C LYS A 256 10.57 -25.09 -15.65
N ASP A 257 10.92 -23.80 -15.67
CA ASP A 257 12.22 -23.26 -15.26
C ASP A 257 12.28 -23.16 -13.72
N GLN A 258 12.54 -24.28 -13.06
CA GLN A 258 12.60 -24.39 -11.59
C GLN A 258 13.65 -23.45 -11.00
N LYS A 259 14.83 -23.36 -11.65
CA LYS A 259 15.89 -22.49 -11.19
C LYS A 259 15.46 -21.02 -11.20
N TRP A 260 14.78 -20.59 -12.24
CA TRP A 260 14.23 -19.24 -12.31
C TRP A 260 13.23 -18.97 -11.19
N LEU A 261 12.33 -19.91 -10.88
CA LEU A 261 11.33 -19.78 -9.82
C LEU A 261 11.98 -19.63 -8.43
N GLU A 262 12.98 -20.44 -8.12
CA GLU A 262 13.63 -20.47 -6.80
C GLU A 262 14.59 -19.30 -6.56
N GLU A 263 15.30 -18.87 -7.60
CA GLU A 263 16.35 -17.86 -7.52
C GLU A 263 15.88 -16.51 -8.04
N GLU A 264 15.74 -16.37 -9.37
CA GLU A 264 15.52 -15.06 -10.02
C GLU A 264 14.15 -14.45 -9.69
N PHE A 265 13.08 -15.24 -9.69
CA PHE A 265 11.73 -14.76 -9.39
C PHE A 265 11.68 -14.18 -7.98
N THR A 266 12.17 -14.96 -7.01
CA THR A 266 12.20 -14.53 -5.60
C THR A 266 13.02 -13.26 -5.43
N GLU A 267 14.24 -13.22 -5.98
CA GLU A 267 15.11 -12.06 -5.89
C GLU A 267 14.53 -10.82 -6.57
N LYS A 268 13.93 -10.97 -7.76
CA LYS A 268 13.30 -9.85 -8.49
C LYS A 268 12.16 -9.22 -7.71
N VAL A 269 11.36 -10.01 -6.99
CA VAL A 269 10.29 -9.50 -6.15
C VAL A 269 10.86 -8.80 -4.92
N GLN A 270 11.74 -9.47 -4.17
CA GLN A 270 12.35 -8.97 -2.94
C GLN A 270 13.10 -7.64 -3.15
N LYS A 271 13.90 -7.53 -4.21
CA LYS A 271 14.75 -6.36 -4.48
C LYS A 271 14.10 -5.28 -5.32
N ARG A 272 12.83 -5.47 -5.75
CA ARG A 272 12.18 -4.53 -6.68
C ARG A 272 12.13 -3.10 -6.15
N GLY A 273 11.83 -2.91 -4.87
CA GLY A 273 11.77 -1.59 -4.23
C GLY A 273 13.10 -0.85 -4.33
N GLY A 274 14.19 -1.51 -3.94
CA GLY A 274 15.55 -0.97 -4.00
C GLY A 274 15.98 -0.62 -5.43
N VAL A 275 15.72 -1.49 -6.40
CA VAL A 275 16.02 -1.24 -7.82
C VAL A 275 15.31 0.02 -8.35
N LEU A 276 14.06 0.25 -7.94
CA LEU A 276 13.32 1.44 -8.34
C LEU A 276 13.90 2.71 -7.73
N ILE A 277 14.29 2.66 -6.45
CA ILE A 277 14.92 3.79 -5.77
C ILE A 277 16.27 4.12 -6.41
N GLN A 278 17.09 3.13 -6.72
CA GLN A 278 18.37 3.33 -7.44
C GLN A 278 18.17 4.00 -8.80
N LYS A 279 17.14 3.57 -9.56
CA LYS A 279 16.88 4.10 -10.90
C LYS A 279 16.24 5.49 -10.91
N TRP A 280 15.36 5.78 -9.96
CA TRP A 280 14.52 6.99 -9.97
C TRP A 280 14.72 7.91 -8.77
N GLY A 281 15.61 7.54 -7.83
CA GLY A 281 15.89 8.33 -6.63
C GLY A 281 14.75 8.39 -5.61
N ARG A 282 13.69 7.58 -5.79
CA ARG A 282 12.51 7.59 -4.90
C ARG A 282 11.73 6.29 -4.98
N SER A 283 10.96 6.02 -3.91
CA SER A 283 10.05 4.88 -3.84
C SER A 283 8.91 4.97 -4.86
N SER A 284 8.33 3.83 -5.21
CA SER A 284 7.13 3.77 -6.04
C SER A 284 5.94 4.39 -5.30
N ALA A 285 5.27 5.38 -5.92
CA ALA A 285 4.09 6.02 -5.36
C ALA A 285 2.79 5.52 -6.02
N ALA A 286 2.70 5.58 -7.35
CA ALA A 286 1.49 5.20 -8.07
C ALA A 286 1.15 3.72 -7.89
N SER A 287 2.12 2.80 -8.02
CA SER A 287 1.88 1.37 -7.80
C SER A 287 1.51 1.04 -6.34
N THR A 288 2.05 1.78 -5.38
CA THR A 288 1.64 1.64 -3.97
C THR A 288 0.20 2.10 -3.77
N SER A 289 -0.22 3.20 -4.39
CA SER A 289 -1.61 3.69 -4.33
C SER A 289 -2.59 2.67 -4.92
N VAL A 290 -2.27 2.09 -6.08
CA VAL A 290 -3.06 1.00 -6.68
C VAL A 290 -3.14 -0.19 -5.72
N SER A 291 -2.02 -0.57 -5.11
CA SER A 291 -1.98 -1.71 -4.18
C SER A 291 -2.79 -1.47 -2.90
N ILE A 292 -2.88 -0.23 -2.41
CA ILE A 292 -3.78 0.11 -1.30
C ILE A 292 -5.25 -0.10 -1.71
N VAL A 293 -5.63 0.38 -2.89
CA VAL A 293 -6.99 0.18 -3.42
C VAL A 293 -7.30 -1.30 -3.60
N ASP A 294 -6.36 -2.08 -4.15
CA ASP A 294 -6.52 -3.52 -4.32
C ASP A 294 -6.61 -4.25 -2.97
N ALA A 295 -5.86 -3.83 -1.95
CA ALA A 295 -5.95 -4.39 -0.60
C ALA A 295 -7.32 -4.12 0.03
N ILE A 296 -7.82 -2.89 -0.06
CA ILE A 296 -9.17 -2.53 0.42
C ILE A 296 -10.21 -3.37 -0.32
N ARG A 297 -10.13 -3.42 -1.65
CA ARG A 297 -11.06 -4.21 -2.48
C ARG A 297 -11.08 -5.68 -2.06
N SER A 298 -9.92 -6.28 -1.85
CA SER A 298 -9.81 -7.67 -1.39
C SER A 298 -10.44 -7.90 -0.03
N LEU A 299 -10.41 -6.92 0.87
CA LEU A 299 -11.04 -7.04 2.19
C LEU A 299 -12.57 -6.90 2.15
N ILE A 300 -13.11 -6.02 1.29
CA ILE A 300 -14.55 -5.74 1.22
C ILE A 300 -15.31 -6.60 0.19
N THR A 301 -14.60 -7.24 -0.74
CA THR A 301 -15.21 -8.10 -1.75
C THR A 301 -15.00 -9.56 -1.37
N PRO A 302 -16.04 -10.39 -1.35
CA PRO A 302 -15.88 -11.82 -1.10
C PRO A 302 -14.84 -12.44 -2.03
N THR A 303 -13.87 -13.14 -1.46
CA THR A 303 -12.85 -13.80 -2.27
C THR A 303 -13.48 -14.95 -3.06
N PRO A 304 -13.24 -15.08 -4.38
CA PRO A 304 -13.73 -16.18 -5.16
C PRO A 304 -13.34 -17.54 -4.57
N GLU A 305 -14.18 -18.54 -4.79
CA GLU A 305 -13.88 -19.91 -4.36
C GLU A 305 -12.54 -20.38 -4.98
N GLY A 306 -11.69 -20.97 -4.16
CA GLY A 306 -10.39 -21.46 -4.58
C GLY A 306 -9.29 -20.39 -4.69
N ASP A 307 -9.61 -19.10 -4.56
CA ASP A 307 -8.62 -18.02 -4.58
C ASP A 307 -8.35 -17.44 -3.18
N TRP A 308 -7.30 -16.61 -3.05
CA TRP A 308 -6.94 -15.85 -1.85
C TRP A 308 -6.02 -14.67 -2.20
N PHE A 309 -5.79 -13.83 -1.23
CA PHE A 309 -4.84 -12.71 -1.29
C PHE A 309 -3.93 -12.73 -0.06
N SER A 310 -2.83 -11.96 -0.07
CA SER A 310 -1.95 -11.83 1.09
C SER A 310 -2.04 -10.46 1.73
N THR A 311 -1.98 -10.45 3.06
CA THR A 311 -1.88 -9.23 3.87
C THR A 311 -1.18 -9.55 5.18
N GLY A 312 -0.42 -8.58 5.72
CA GLY A 312 0.18 -8.73 7.04
C GLY A 312 -0.89 -8.69 8.12
N VAL A 313 -1.01 -9.74 8.91
CA VAL A 313 -2.01 -9.87 9.98
C VAL A 313 -1.38 -10.35 11.28
N TYR A 314 -2.06 -10.11 12.39
CA TYR A 314 -1.60 -10.56 13.71
C TYR A 314 -1.64 -12.07 13.80
N THR A 315 -0.56 -12.68 14.29
CA THR A 315 -0.29 -14.11 14.17
C THR A 315 -0.93 -14.98 15.22
N THR A 316 -1.48 -14.43 16.30
CA THR A 316 -2.06 -15.25 17.38
C THR A 316 -3.14 -16.17 16.85
N GLY A 317 -2.96 -17.49 17.09
CA GLY A 317 -3.87 -18.55 16.62
C GLY A 317 -3.69 -18.90 15.13
N ASN A 318 -2.57 -18.57 14.50
CA ASN A 318 -2.30 -18.95 13.11
C ASN A 318 -2.14 -20.46 12.93
N PRO A 319 -2.56 -21.02 11.77
CA PRO A 319 -2.50 -22.47 11.54
C PRO A 319 -1.13 -22.99 11.07
N TYR A 320 -0.13 -22.13 10.88
CA TYR A 320 1.12 -22.47 10.19
C TYR A 320 2.29 -22.70 11.15
N GLY A 321 2.09 -22.50 12.47
CA GLY A 321 3.15 -22.61 13.46
C GLY A 321 4.15 -21.45 13.41
N ILE A 322 3.77 -20.31 12.83
CA ILE A 322 4.52 -19.05 12.91
C ILE A 322 4.43 -18.53 14.33
N ALA A 323 5.52 -17.94 14.83
CA ALA A 323 5.57 -17.32 16.13
C ALA A 323 4.39 -16.38 16.37
N GLU A 324 3.80 -16.49 17.56
CA GLU A 324 2.68 -15.63 17.95
C GLU A 324 3.14 -14.21 18.28
N ASP A 325 2.18 -13.30 18.33
CA ASP A 325 2.38 -11.94 18.78
C ASP A 325 3.34 -11.10 17.90
N ILE A 326 3.28 -11.34 16.60
CA ILE A 326 3.88 -10.49 15.57
C ILE A 326 2.85 -10.20 14.48
N VAL A 327 3.16 -9.31 13.55
CA VAL A 327 2.38 -9.10 12.32
C VAL A 327 3.15 -9.72 11.15
N PHE A 328 2.58 -10.76 10.56
CA PHE A 328 3.20 -11.57 9.51
C PHE A 328 2.27 -11.66 8.30
N SER A 329 2.77 -11.53 7.09
CA SER A 329 1.94 -11.66 5.89
C SER A 329 1.61 -13.11 5.62
N MET A 330 0.31 -13.40 5.44
CA MET A 330 -0.25 -14.75 5.30
C MET A 330 -1.38 -14.74 4.27
N PRO A 331 -1.74 -15.90 3.67
CA PRO A 331 -2.87 -16.00 2.76
C PRO A 331 -4.20 -15.88 3.50
N CYS A 332 -5.05 -15.00 2.99
CA CYS A 332 -6.34 -14.65 3.58
C CYS A 332 -7.47 -14.77 2.55
N ARG A 333 -8.67 -15.06 3.03
CA ARG A 333 -9.93 -14.96 2.27
C ARG A 333 -10.87 -14.00 2.98
N SER A 334 -11.49 -13.10 2.26
CA SER A 334 -12.56 -12.26 2.78
C SER A 334 -13.85 -13.03 2.84
N LYS A 335 -14.60 -12.82 3.93
CA LYS A 335 -15.92 -13.42 4.13
C LYS A 335 -16.98 -12.71 3.29
N ALA A 336 -18.09 -13.39 3.08
CA ALA A 336 -19.21 -12.88 2.28
C ALA A 336 -19.91 -11.66 2.89
N SER A 337 -19.64 -11.33 4.16
CA SER A 337 -20.22 -10.17 4.85
C SER A 337 -19.82 -8.81 4.27
N GLY A 338 -18.69 -8.74 3.55
CA GLY A 338 -18.19 -7.49 2.95
C GLY A 338 -17.78 -6.40 3.97
N ASP A 339 -17.66 -6.76 5.25
CA ASP A 339 -17.33 -5.85 6.35
C ASP A 339 -15.81 -5.75 6.64
N GLY A 340 -15.00 -6.35 5.78
CA GLY A 340 -13.55 -6.44 5.95
C GLY A 340 -13.11 -7.53 6.93
N ASP A 341 -13.98 -8.49 7.26
CA ASP A 341 -13.60 -9.67 8.01
C ASP A 341 -12.98 -10.74 7.07
N TYR A 342 -12.02 -11.48 7.59
CA TYR A 342 -11.28 -12.48 6.82
C TYR A 342 -11.03 -13.75 7.63
N GLU A 343 -10.60 -14.77 6.94
CA GLU A 343 -10.07 -16.02 7.52
C GLU A 343 -8.73 -16.37 6.90
N LEU A 344 -7.89 -17.06 7.67
CA LEU A 344 -6.64 -17.61 7.16
C LEU A 344 -6.92 -18.88 6.35
N VAL A 345 -6.28 -18.98 5.19
CA VAL A 345 -6.40 -20.18 4.34
C VAL A 345 -5.62 -21.32 4.97
N LYS A 346 -6.27 -22.46 5.23
CA LYS A 346 -5.64 -23.61 5.88
C LYS A 346 -5.02 -24.59 4.90
N ASP A 347 -5.61 -24.70 3.72
CA ASP A 347 -5.24 -25.69 2.71
C ASP A 347 -4.18 -25.16 1.75
N VAL A 348 -2.98 -24.90 2.28
CA VAL A 348 -1.81 -24.48 1.50
C VAL A 348 -0.73 -25.55 1.54
N ILE A 349 0.03 -25.67 0.45
CA ILE A 349 1.24 -26.50 0.43
C ILE A 349 2.28 -25.81 1.31
N PHE A 350 2.69 -26.47 2.38
CA PHE A 350 3.62 -25.94 3.37
C PHE A 350 4.75 -26.96 3.59
N ASP A 351 5.64 -27.06 2.58
CA ASP A 351 6.76 -27.98 2.55
C ASP A 351 8.00 -27.43 3.33
N ASP A 352 9.04 -28.26 3.41
CA ASP A 352 10.27 -27.88 4.11
C ASP A 352 11.00 -26.72 3.45
N TYR A 353 10.90 -26.56 2.13
CA TYR A 353 11.46 -25.41 1.41
C TYR A 353 10.82 -24.12 1.87
N LEU A 354 9.49 -24.06 1.85
CA LEU A 354 8.76 -22.88 2.30
C LEU A 354 9.05 -22.58 3.78
N ARG A 355 8.99 -23.60 4.63
CA ARG A 355 9.27 -23.50 6.07
C ARG A 355 10.64 -22.89 6.36
N GLN A 356 11.69 -23.35 5.68
CA GLN A 356 13.05 -22.81 5.84
C GLN A 356 13.17 -21.34 5.40
N LYS A 357 12.46 -20.96 4.32
CA LYS A 357 12.45 -19.57 3.86
C LYS A 357 11.72 -18.67 4.86
N LEU A 358 10.59 -19.12 5.39
CA LEU A 358 9.79 -18.35 6.35
C LEU A 358 10.53 -18.13 7.67
N ALA A 359 11.32 -19.09 8.13
CA ALA A 359 12.09 -18.98 9.38
C ALA A 359 12.99 -17.74 9.42
N LYS A 360 13.53 -17.30 8.27
CA LYS A 360 14.34 -16.08 8.19
C LYS A 360 13.50 -14.82 8.42
N SER A 361 12.32 -14.77 7.79
CA SER A 361 11.42 -13.62 7.90
C SER A 361 10.81 -13.52 9.30
N GLU A 362 10.50 -14.66 9.90
CA GLU A 362 10.03 -14.77 11.28
C GLU A 362 11.09 -14.27 12.28
N ALA A 363 12.34 -14.74 12.13
CA ALA A 363 13.45 -14.30 12.97
C ALA A 363 13.71 -12.79 12.86
N GLU A 364 13.59 -12.22 11.66
CA GLU A 364 13.71 -10.77 11.44
C GLU A 364 12.63 -10.01 12.21
N LEU A 365 11.35 -10.43 12.10
CA LEU A 365 10.24 -9.77 12.80
C LEU A 365 10.34 -9.91 14.33
N LEU A 366 10.80 -11.05 14.83
CA LEU A 366 11.06 -11.24 16.27
C LEU A 366 12.19 -10.33 16.77
N ALA A 367 13.23 -10.13 15.97
CA ALA A 367 14.30 -9.19 16.29
C ALA A 367 13.81 -7.74 16.25
N GLU A 368 13.04 -7.34 15.24
CA GLU A 368 12.41 -6.01 15.15
C GLU A 368 11.49 -5.76 16.36
N LYS A 369 10.67 -6.75 16.76
CA LYS A 369 9.79 -6.66 17.92
C LYS A 369 10.58 -6.35 19.20
N LYS A 370 11.72 -7.01 19.42
CA LYS A 370 12.59 -6.73 20.56
C LYS A 370 13.14 -5.31 20.56
N CYS A 371 13.49 -4.78 19.39
CA CYS A 371 13.96 -3.40 19.25
C CYS A 371 12.90 -2.37 19.68
N VAL A 372 11.63 -2.69 19.54
CA VAL A 372 10.50 -1.78 19.82
C VAL A 372 9.70 -2.17 21.07
N ALA A 373 10.24 -3.03 21.94
CA ALA A 373 9.56 -3.55 23.14
C ALA A 373 9.01 -2.45 24.04
N HIS A 374 9.72 -1.34 24.16
CA HIS A 374 9.30 -0.16 24.93
C HIS A 374 8.07 0.56 24.34
N LEU A 375 7.80 0.38 23.04
CA LEU A 375 6.63 0.95 22.36
C LEU A 375 5.43 0.00 22.35
N THR A 376 5.66 -1.30 22.59
CA THR A 376 4.61 -2.33 22.64
C THR A 376 4.19 -2.69 24.06
N GLY A 377 4.84 -2.09 25.08
CA GLY A 377 4.57 -2.38 26.48
C GLY A 377 5.22 -3.68 26.98
N GLU A 378 6.17 -4.24 26.23
CA GLU A 378 6.84 -5.52 26.56
C GLU A 378 8.17 -5.35 27.31
N GLY A 379 8.50 -4.14 27.74
CA GLY A 379 9.68 -3.86 28.56
C GLY A 379 10.74 -2.98 27.87
N ILE A 380 12.02 -3.22 28.20
CA ILE A 380 13.14 -2.43 27.67
C ILE A 380 13.50 -2.93 26.27
N ALA A 381 13.72 -2.00 25.34
CA ALA A 381 14.18 -2.33 23.99
C ALA A 381 15.57 -2.99 24.03
N VAL A 382 15.68 -4.14 23.36
CA VAL A 382 16.96 -4.81 23.10
C VAL A 382 17.08 -4.97 21.59
N CYS A 383 18.00 -4.27 20.97
CA CYS A 383 18.14 -4.25 19.53
C CYS A 383 19.41 -4.93 19.07
N ASP A 384 19.28 -6.19 18.69
CA ASP A 384 20.35 -7.05 18.14
C ASP A 384 20.21 -7.23 16.63
N LEU A 385 19.63 -6.23 15.95
CA LEU A 385 19.55 -6.28 14.48
C LEU A 385 20.96 -6.29 13.90
N PRO A 386 21.26 -7.21 12.97
CA PRO A 386 22.56 -7.20 12.30
C PRO A 386 22.78 -5.82 11.68
N GLY A 387 23.94 -5.23 11.96
CA GLY A 387 24.35 -3.96 11.35
C GLY A 387 24.17 -4.02 9.84
N ASP A 388 23.83 -2.91 9.23
CA ASP A 388 23.38 -2.73 7.86
C ASP A 388 23.99 -3.70 6.83
N THR A 389 23.33 -4.83 6.62
CA THR A 389 23.53 -5.70 5.46
C THR A 389 22.64 -5.31 4.29
N MET A 390 21.88 -4.20 4.41
CA MET A 390 21.05 -3.69 3.33
C MET A 390 21.93 -3.19 2.19
N LEU A 391 21.77 -3.81 1.05
CA LEU A 391 22.37 -3.33 -0.20
C LEU A 391 21.95 -1.86 -0.44
N PRO A 392 22.84 -1.01 -0.99
CA PRO A 392 22.47 0.32 -1.41
C PRO A 392 21.25 0.21 -2.33
N GLY A 393 20.09 0.70 -1.88
CA GLY A 393 18.84 0.67 -2.65
C GLY A 393 17.65 -0.05 -2.01
N GLU A 394 17.77 -0.57 -0.81
CA GLU A 394 16.64 -1.08 0.00
C GLU A 394 15.91 0.03 0.79
N MET A 395 16.11 1.28 0.35
CA MET A 395 15.48 2.46 0.94
C MET A 395 14.08 2.72 0.37
#